data_dd625664c67d5718ed4c41294fae7d71
#
_entry.id   dd625664c67d5718ed4c41294fae7d71
#
_cell.length_a   1.000
_cell.length_b   1.000
_cell.length_c   1.000
_cell.angle_alpha   90.00
_cell.angle_beta   90.00
_cell.angle_gamma   90.00
#
_symmetry.space_group_name_H-M   'P 1'
#
loop_
_entity.id
_entity.type
_entity.pdbx_description
1 polymer ?
#
loop_
_entity_poly.entity_id
_entity_poly.type
_entity_poly.pdbx_seq_one_letter_code
_entity_poly.pdbx_strand_id
1 'polypeptide(L)'
;MSAKAMVFIDGGWLYKNRTVLFRKLGEENFEIDYAKLPRLLCEDAANYLDEDVSIVRTNYFGTIPSARSGFNTSKQHSFYDFLETGCGYDTEIHEVDVGSSGERGDDFWTKMALSASLMFYAAQPGAYDVAVIVGDDPLLTPAIRRTRLMGKRIQIVGVHRAEDDKSASLFDRTRVCDFPPVYLDDHAADIRLVRELRVRTCKQCGCEEETTWAGPDFFCSNCRGRFRS
;
A
#
# COMPACT_ATOMS: atom_id res chain seq x y z
N MET A 1 27.45 -3.93 -8.28
CA MET A 1 26.70 -2.65 -8.23
C MET A 1 25.34 -3.01 -7.69
N SER A 2 24.78 -2.21 -6.77
CA SER A 2 23.43 -2.48 -6.25
C SER A 2 22.40 -2.12 -7.33
N ALA A 3 21.42 -3.00 -7.58
CA ALA A 3 20.29 -2.70 -8.45
C ALA A 3 19.38 -1.66 -7.77
N LYS A 4 18.79 -0.78 -8.56
CA LYS A 4 17.87 0.25 -8.09
C LYS A 4 16.42 -0.21 -8.26
N ALA A 5 15.63 -0.17 -7.20
CA ALA A 5 14.20 -0.46 -7.27
C ALA A 5 13.34 0.78 -7.08
N MET A 6 12.24 0.84 -7.79
CA MET A 6 11.10 1.71 -7.48
C MET A 6 9.88 0.86 -7.18
N VAL A 7 9.16 1.24 -6.13
CA VAL A 7 7.91 0.57 -5.73
C VAL A 7 6.73 1.42 -6.18
N PHE A 8 5.74 0.79 -6.80
CA PHE A 8 4.52 1.40 -7.32
C PHE A 8 3.31 0.71 -6.69
N ILE A 9 2.59 1.39 -5.82
CA ILE A 9 1.50 0.80 -5.04
C ILE A 9 0.14 1.30 -5.56
N ASP A 10 -0.68 0.39 -6.09
CA ASP A 10 -2.09 0.66 -6.32
C ASP A 10 -2.83 0.63 -4.97
N GLY A 11 -3.06 1.81 -4.40
CA GLY A 11 -3.70 1.95 -3.10
C GLY A 11 -5.16 1.50 -3.08
N GLY A 12 -5.86 1.64 -4.22
CA GLY A 12 -7.22 1.13 -4.37
C GLY A 12 -7.26 -0.39 -4.33
N TRP A 13 -6.36 -1.03 -5.07
CA TRP A 13 -6.20 -2.48 -5.05
C TRP A 13 -5.81 -3.00 -3.64
N LEU A 14 -4.82 -2.37 -3.01
CA LEU A 14 -4.34 -2.77 -1.68
C LEU A 14 -5.46 -2.65 -0.63
N TYR A 15 -6.24 -1.56 -0.68
CA TYR A 15 -7.39 -1.38 0.22
C TYR A 15 -8.45 -2.46 0.04
N LYS A 16 -8.78 -2.83 -1.20
CA LYS A 16 -9.77 -3.87 -1.50
C LYS A 16 -9.31 -5.25 -1.02
N ASN A 17 -8.03 -5.55 -1.17
CA ASN A 17 -7.47 -6.86 -0.84
C ASN A 17 -7.00 -7.01 0.61
N ARG A 18 -7.05 -5.94 1.43
CA ARG A 18 -6.65 -6.00 2.85
C ARG A 18 -7.36 -7.10 3.65
N THR A 19 -8.59 -7.46 3.28
CA THR A 19 -9.37 -8.52 3.95
C THR A 19 -8.75 -9.91 3.79
N VAL A 20 -7.96 -10.13 2.75
CA VAL A 20 -7.20 -11.37 2.55
C VAL A 20 -6.10 -11.48 3.62
N LEU A 21 -5.40 -10.37 3.88
CA LEU A 21 -4.37 -10.26 4.92
C LEU A 21 -4.97 -10.51 6.31
N PHE A 22 -6.15 -9.95 6.60
CA PHE A 22 -6.86 -10.17 7.86
C PHE A 22 -7.18 -11.64 8.09
N ARG A 23 -7.74 -12.31 7.08
CA ARG A 23 -8.10 -13.73 7.16
C ARG A 23 -6.90 -14.63 7.40
N LYS A 24 -5.77 -14.34 6.76
CA LYS A 24 -4.54 -15.13 6.91
C LYS A 24 -4.06 -15.16 8.36
N LEU A 25 -4.18 -14.05 9.09
CA LEU A 25 -3.75 -13.93 10.48
C LEU A 25 -4.86 -14.23 11.51
N GLY A 26 -6.12 -14.38 11.07
CA GLY A 26 -7.25 -14.53 11.97
C GLY A 26 -7.56 -13.27 12.80
N GLU A 27 -7.19 -12.09 12.32
CA GLU A 27 -7.32 -10.82 13.02
C GLU A 27 -8.37 -9.93 12.37
N GLU A 28 -9.22 -9.29 13.19
CA GLU A 28 -10.23 -8.34 12.70
C GLU A 28 -9.66 -6.95 12.39
N ASN A 29 -8.55 -6.57 13.05
CA ASN A 29 -7.94 -5.25 12.97
C ASN A 29 -6.46 -5.34 12.54
N PHE A 30 -6.24 -5.63 11.27
CA PHE A 30 -4.92 -5.65 10.69
C PHE A 30 -4.55 -4.25 10.17
N GLU A 31 -3.40 -3.74 10.58
CA GLU A 31 -2.81 -2.53 10.03
C GLU A 31 -1.47 -2.87 9.37
N ILE A 32 -1.26 -2.33 8.17
CA ILE A 32 0.00 -2.50 7.43
C ILE A 32 1.05 -1.54 7.99
N ASP A 33 2.25 -2.03 8.23
CA ASP A 33 3.44 -1.22 8.47
C ASP A 33 3.99 -0.70 7.14
N TYR A 34 3.51 0.46 6.71
CA TYR A 34 3.95 1.08 5.47
C TYR A 34 5.42 1.48 5.47
N ALA A 35 6.06 1.65 6.63
CA ALA A 35 7.49 1.94 6.69
C ALA A 35 8.34 0.71 6.34
N LYS A 36 7.85 -0.50 6.64
CA LYS A 36 8.54 -1.76 6.33
C LYS A 36 8.20 -2.30 4.95
N LEU A 37 6.96 -2.07 4.48
CA LEU A 37 6.43 -2.69 3.29
C LEU A 37 7.35 -2.61 2.06
N PRO A 38 7.88 -1.45 1.64
CA PRO A 38 8.71 -1.37 0.43
C PRO A 38 9.99 -2.20 0.54
N ARG A 39 10.60 -2.21 1.73
CA ARG A 39 11.84 -2.95 1.96
C ARG A 39 11.61 -4.45 1.83
N LEU A 40 10.59 -4.96 2.50
CA LEU A 40 10.23 -6.37 2.43
C LEU A 40 9.98 -6.82 0.99
N LEU A 41 9.21 -6.04 0.22
CA LEU A 41 8.93 -6.36 -1.17
C LEU A 41 10.17 -6.37 -2.07
N CYS A 42 11.19 -5.57 -1.76
CA CYS A 42 12.44 -5.55 -2.51
C CYS A 42 13.41 -6.67 -2.10
N GLU A 43 13.24 -7.28 -0.92
CA GLU A 43 14.05 -8.42 -0.47
C GLU A 43 13.87 -9.63 -1.39
N ASP A 44 12.65 -9.90 -1.88
CA ASP A 44 12.41 -10.97 -2.84
C ASP A 44 13.14 -10.74 -4.17
N ALA A 45 13.13 -9.50 -4.67
CA ALA A 45 13.88 -9.15 -5.88
C ALA A 45 15.40 -9.29 -5.66
N ALA A 46 15.92 -8.88 -4.51
CA ALA A 46 17.32 -8.98 -4.14
C ALA A 46 17.78 -10.44 -4.07
N ASN A 47 16.98 -11.29 -3.42
CA ASN A 47 17.24 -12.73 -3.32
C ASN A 47 17.27 -13.40 -4.70
N TYR A 48 16.37 -13.02 -5.60
CA TYR A 48 16.33 -13.58 -6.95
C TYR A 48 17.50 -13.12 -7.83
N LEU A 49 17.95 -11.87 -7.63
CA LEU A 49 19.07 -11.32 -8.39
C LEU A 49 20.45 -11.72 -7.84
N ASP A 50 20.49 -12.23 -6.62
CA ASP A 50 21.73 -12.49 -5.86
C ASP A 50 22.60 -11.21 -5.76
N GLU A 51 21.94 -10.05 -5.59
CA GLU A 51 22.58 -8.75 -5.41
C GLU A 51 21.75 -7.81 -4.52
N ASP A 52 22.42 -6.84 -3.91
CA ASP A 52 21.71 -5.81 -3.13
C ASP A 52 20.79 -4.97 -4.01
N VAL A 53 19.59 -4.70 -3.50
CA VAL A 53 18.61 -3.83 -4.16
C VAL A 53 18.36 -2.60 -3.29
N SER A 54 18.62 -1.43 -3.83
CA SER A 54 18.38 -0.14 -3.16
C SER A 54 17.06 0.47 -3.64
N ILE A 55 16.20 0.86 -2.68
CA ILE A 55 14.94 1.54 -2.99
C ILE A 55 15.24 3.01 -3.28
N VAL A 56 14.94 3.43 -4.50
CA VAL A 56 15.10 4.83 -4.92
C VAL A 56 13.88 5.66 -4.53
N ARG A 57 12.69 5.08 -4.69
CA ARG A 57 11.42 5.77 -4.48
C ARG A 57 10.29 4.78 -4.27
N THR A 58 9.33 5.16 -3.42
CA THR A 58 8.07 4.45 -3.27
C THR A 58 6.93 5.39 -3.65
N ASN A 59 6.16 5.01 -4.66
CA ASN A 59 5.03 5.78 -5.18
C ASN A 59 3.72 5.12 -4.74
N TYR A 60 2.79 5.90 -4.22
CA TYR A 60 1.47 5.43 -3.81
C TYR A 60 0.39 6.17 -4.58
N PHE A 61 -0.46 5.42 -5.27
CA PHE A 61 -1.56 5.94 -6.08
C PHE A 61 -2.88 5.68 -5.39
N GLY A 62 -3.65 6.71 -5.15
CA GLY A 62 -4.91 6.59 -4.41
C GLY A 62 -6.01 7.49 -4.92
N THR A 63 -7.21 7.29 -4.38
CA THR A 63 -8.36 8.16 -4.63
C THR A 63 -8.96 8.65 -3.33
N ILE A 64 -9.53 9.84 -3.36
CA ILE A 64 -10.28 10.41 -2.26
C ILE A 64 -11.65 10.90 -2.78
N PRO A 65 -12.74 10.73 -2.02
CA PRO A 65 -14.02 11.31 -2.39
C PRO A 65 -13.90 12.82 -2.57
N SER A 66 -14.48 13.36 -3.65
CA SER A 66 -14.52 14.79 -3.86
C SER A 66 -15.33 15.49 -2.76
N ALA A 67 -15.04 16.76 -2.53
CA ALA A 67 -15.77 17.57 -1.55
C ALA A 67 -17.29 17.62 -1.83
N ARG A 68 -17.70 17.44 -3.09
CA ARG A 68 -19.11 17.40 -3.52
C ARG A 68 -19.85 16.17 -3.02
N SER A 69 -19.13 15.11 -2.71
CA SER A 69 -19.69 13.84 -2.24
C SER A 69 -20.20 13.89 -0.79
N GLY A 70 -19.90 14.94 -0.04
CA GLY A 70 -20.36 15.12 1.36
C GLY A 70 -19.73 14.15 2.37
N PHE A 71 -18.74 13.36 1.98
CA PHE A 71 -18.04 12.43 2.87
C PHE A 71 -16.97 13.15 3.71
N ASN A 72 -16.81 12.71 4.95
CA ASN A 72 -15.70 13.17 5.78
C ASN A 72 -14.41 12.45 5.36
N THR A 73 -13.51 13.16 4.72
CA THR A 73 -12.24 12.64 4.18
C THR A 73 -11.04 12.92 5.08
N SER A 74 -11.22 13.48 6.28
CA SER A 74 -10.12 13.86 7.17
C SER A 74 -9.17 12.70 7.50
N LYS A 75 -9.72 11.48 7.68
CA LYS A 75 -8.88 10.29 7.95
C LYS A 75 -8.04 9.89 6.75
N GLN A 76 -8.58 10.02 5.53
CA GLN A 76 -7.85 9.73 4.30
C GLN A 76 -6.72 10.74 4.09
N HIS A 77 -6.98 12.03 4.29
CA HIS A 77 -5.93 13.07 4.24
C HIS A 77 -4.83 12.78 5.26
N SER A 78 -5.18 12.54 6.53
CA SER A 78 -4.18 12.19 7.56
C SER A 78 -3.37 10.94 7.21
N PHE A 79 -3.98 9.97 6.53
CA PHE A 79 -3.27 8.77 6.07
C PHE A 79 -2.27 9.10 4.96
N TYR A 80 -2.65 9.91 3.96
CA TYR A 80 -1.74 10.31 2.90
C TYR A 80 -0.60 11.21 3.42
N ASP A 81 -0.91 12.15 4.31
CA ASP A 81 0.10 12.96 5.00
C ASP A 81 1.10 12.07 5.78
N PHE A 82 0.61 10.99 6.41
CA PHE A 82 1.46 10.01 7.08
C PHE A 82 2.36 9.24 6.10
N LEU A 83 1.84 8.84 4.93
CA LEU A 83 2.67 8.19 3.91
C LEU A 83 3.80 9.10 3.43
N GLU A 84 3.51 10.37 3.19
CA GLU A 84 4.51 11.35 2.73
C GLU A 84 5.52 11.70 3.82
N THR A 85 5.04 12.16 4.97
CA THR A 85 5.89 12.73 6.01
C THR A 85 6.48 11.67 6.94
N GLY A 86 5.74 10.59 7.21
CA GLY A 86 6.14 9.51 8.12
C GLY A 86 6.90 8.38 7.42
N CYS A 87 6.55 8.05 6.18
CA CYS A 87 7.12 6.93 5.45
C CYS A 87 7.99 7.36 4.25
N GLY A 88 7.96 8.63 3.86
CA GLY A 88 8.74 9.15 2.74
C GLY A 88 8.26 8.66 1.37
N TYR A 89 6.96 8.43 1.21
CA TYR A 89 6.37 8.06 -0.06
C TYR A 89 6.08 9.30 -0.92
N ASP A 90 6.13 9.12 -2.24
CA ASP A 90 5.51 10.07 -3.16
C ASP A 90 4.07 9.63 -3.39
N THR A 91 3.10 10.45 -3.01
CA THR A 91 1.68 10.13 -3.20
C THR A 91 1.09 10.87 -4.40
N GLU A 92 0.28 10.18 -5.17
CA GLU A 92 -0.53 10.76 -6.25
C GLU A 92 -1.99 10.40 -6.00
N ILE A 93 -2.77 11.39 -5.52
CA ILE A 93 -4.12 11.20 -5.01
C ILE A 93 -5.10 11.96 -5.90
N HIS A 94 -6.07 11.23 -6.45
CA HIS A 94 -7.10 11.79 -7.31
C HIS A 94 -8.44 11.94 -6.59
N GLU A 95 -9.07 13.12 -6.72
CA GLU A 95 -10.44 13.29 -6.27
C GLU A 95 -11.39 12.58 -7.23
N VAL A 96 -12.32 11.80 -6.67
CA VAL A 96 -13.33 11.07 -7.44
C VAL A 96 -14.73 11.35 -6.89
N ASP A 97 -15.69 11.50 -7.79
CA ASP A 97 -17.08 11.62 -7.38
C ASP A 97 -17.60 10.23 -6.96
N VAL A 98 -18.15 10.17 -5.76
CA VAL A 98 -18.78 8.96 -5.23
C VAL A 98 -20.27 9.07 -5.47
N GLY A 99 -20.83 8.10 -6.20
CA GLY A 99 -22.28 8.06 -6.42
C GLY A 99 -23.08 7.92 -5.14
N SER A 100 -24.38 8.18 -5.20
CA SER A 100 -25.32 8.10 -4.06
C SER A 100 -25.40 6.71 -3.42
N SER A 101 -24.95 5.66 -4.10
CA SER A 101 -24.81 4.28 -3.59
C SER A 101 -23.57 4.08 -2.72
N GLY A 102 -22.69 5.08 -2.58
CA GLY A 102 -21.40 4.91 -1.90
C GLY A 102 -20.38 4.11 -2.69
N GLU A 103 -20.73 3.65 -3.88
CA GLU A 103 -19.77 3.02 -4.79
C GLU A 103 -18.78 4.06 -5.27
N ARG A 104 -17.51 3.85 -4.95
CA ARG A 104 -16.43 4.65 -5.52
C ARG A 104 -16.45 4.44 -7.02
N GLY A 105 -16.44 5.54 -7.75
CA GLY A 105 -16.15 5.50 -9.18
C GLY A 105 -14.88 4.69 -9.44
N ASP A 106 -14.81 4.10 -10.60
CA ASP A 106 -13.81 3.15 -11.02
C ASP A 106 -12.38 3.54 -10.56
N ASP A 107 -11.63 2.58 -10.02
CA ASP A 107 -10.19 2.72 -9.69
C ASP A 107 -9.30 2.98 -10.93
N PHE A 108 -9.92 3.30 -12.04
CA PHE A 108 -9.25 3.58 -13.30
C PHE A 108 -8.19 4.68 -13.18
N TRP A 109 -8.47 5.73 -12.39
CA TRP A 109 -7.52 6.83 -12.18
C TRP A 109 -6.22 6.38 -11.53
N THR A 110 -6.27 5.52 -10.51
CA THR A 110 -5.07 4.99 -9.86
C THR A 110 -4.23 4.18 -10.83
N LYS A 111 -4.86 3.35 -11.66
CA LYS A 111 -4.18 2.52 -12.65
C LYS A 111 -3.59 3.34 -13.80
N MET A 112 -4.28 4.39 -14.23
CA MET A 112 -3.73 5.32 -15.23
C MET A 112 -2.53 6.07 -14.69
N ALA A 113 -2.62 6.65 -13.50
CA ALA A 113 -1.54 7.37 -12.86
C ALA A 113 -0.32 6.47 -12.61
N LEU A 114 -0.54 5.28 -12.05
CA LEU A 114 0.50 4.28 -11.88
C LEU A 114 1.15 3.91 -13.22
N SER A 115 0.36 3.64 -14.26
CA SER A 115 0.87 3.30 -15.59
C SER A 115 1.70 4.42 -16.20
N ALA A 116 1.25 5.67 -16.07
CA ALA A 116 1.95 6.84 -16.55
C ALA A 116 3.29 7.02 -15.83
N SER A 117 3.29 6.96 -14.51
CA SER A 117 4.49 7.11 -13.67
C SER A 117 5.49 5.97 -13.91
N LEU A 118 5.01 4.72 -14.02
CA LEU A 118 5.82 3.56 -14.34
C LEU A 118 6.60 3.76 -15.66
N MET A 119 5.91 4.19 -16.71
CA MET A 119 6.52 4.44 -18.02
C MET A 119 7.41 5.69 -18.01
N PHE A 120 6.98 6.76 -17.34
CA PHE A 120 7.77 7.99 -17.24
C PHE A 120 9.15 7.72 -16.63
N TYR A 121 9.20 7.08 -15.47
CA TYR A 121 10.47 6.76 -14.83
C TYR A 121 11.27 5.70 -15.59
N ALA A 122 10.61 4.75 -16.28
CA ALA A 122 11.32 3.78 -17.11
C ALA A 122 12.09 4.44 -18.26
N ALA A 123 11.56 5.53 -18.81
CA ALA A 123 12.21 6.29 -19.88
C ALA A 123 13.38 7.16 -19.37
N GLN A 124 13.50 7.41 -18.06
CA GLN A 124 14.60 8.20 -17.49
C GLN A 124 15.84 7.33 -17.30
N PRO A 125 16.98 7.69 -17.88
CA PRO A 125 18.22 6.92 -17.71
C PRO A 125 18.62 6.77 -16.25
N GLY A 126 18.82 5.53 -15.81
CA GLY A 126 19.29 5.24 -14.44
C GLY A 126 18.30 5.51 -13.31
N ALA A 127 17.02 5.78 -13.61
CA ALA A 127 16.00 6.02 -12.59
C ALA A 127 15.79 4.78 -11.71
N TYR A 128 15.64 3.61 -12.33
CA TYR A 128 15.58 2.33 -11.65
C TYR A 128 15.92 1.17 -12.61
N ASP A 129 16.16 0.00 -12.07
CA ASP A 129 16.42 -1.25 -12.79
C ASP A 129 15.26 -2.23 -12.62
N VAL A 130 14.62 -2.21 -11.42
CA VAL A 130 13.51 -3.07 -11.03
C VAL A 130 12.30 -2.21 -10.65
N ALA A 131 11.14 -2.51 -11.26
CA ALA A 131 9.86 -2.00 -10.81
C ALA A 131 9.13 -3.08 -9.99
N VAL A 132 8.81 -2.77 -8.74
CA VAL A 132 7.97 -3.60 -7.86
C VAL A 132 6.57 -3.01 -7.88
N ILE A 133 5.60 -3.73 -8.43
CA ILE A 133 4.22 -3.27 -8.62
C ILE A 133 3.32 -4.01 -7.64
N VAL A 134 2.73 -3.28 -6.68
CA VAL A 134 1.74 -3.81 -5.74
C VAL A 134 0.35 -3.62 -6.34
N GLY A 135 -0.18 -4.71 -6.87
CA GLY A 135 -1.42 -4.77 -7.61
C GLY A 135 -1.32 -5.72 -8.81
N ASP A 136 -2.29 -6.59 -8.97
CA ASP A 136 -2.29 -7.62 -10.01
C ASP A 136 -3.37 -7.41 -11.08
N ASP A 137 -3.81 -6.16 -11.26
CA ASP A 137 -4.85 -5.81 -12.23
C ASP A 137 -4.35 -5.94 -13.68
N PRO A 138 -5.03 -6.72 -14.53
CA PRO A 138 -4.67 -6.88 -15.94
C PRO A 138 -4.64 -5.60 -16.77
N LEU A 139 -5.29 -4.53 -16.34
CA LEU A 139 -5.25 -3.21 -16.99
C LEU A 139 -3.83 -2.62 -17.01
N LEU A 140 -2.95 -3.02 -16.11
CA LEU A 140 -1.55 -2.59 -16.08
C LEU A 140 -0.69 -3.26 -17.17
N THR A 141 -1.19 -4.32 -17.84
CA THR A 141 -0.43 -5.09 -18.85
C THR A 141 0.23 -4.24 -19.93
N PRO A 142 -0.44 -3.24 -20.53
CA PRO A 142 0.18 -2.42 -21.59
C PRO A 142 1.39 -1.62 -21.07
N ALA A 143 1.27 -1.01 -19.91
CA ALA A 143 2.35 -0.23 -19.28
C ALA A 143 3.52 -1.13 -18.90
N ILE A 144 3.26 -2.27 -18.27
CA ILE A 144 4.27 -3.27 -17.90
C ILE A 144 5.06 -3.74 -19.13
N ARG A 145 4.37 -4.11 -20.21
CA ARG A 145 5.05 -4.55 -21.45
C ARG A 145 5.95 -3.46 -22.01
N ARG A 146 5.50 -2.20 -22.03
CA ARG A 146 6.32 -1.07 -22.50
C ARG A 146 7.53 -0.84 -21.61
N THR A 147 7.35 -0.90 -20.29
CA THR A 147 8.43 -0.76 -19.31
C THR A 147 9.50 -1.84 -19.49
N ARG A 148 9.10 -3.09 -19.74
CA ARG A 148 10.03 -4.19 -20.04
C ARG A 148 10.80 -3.96 -21.34
N LEU A 149 10.15 -3.43 -22.38
CA LEU A 149 10.81 -3.07 -23.65
C LEU A 149 11.85 -1.95 -23.47
N MET A 150 11.73 -1.15 -22.40
CA MET A 150 12.74 -0.16 -22.00
C MET A 150 13.89 -0.75 -21.18
N GLY A 151 13.95 -2.09 -21.06
CA GLY A 151 15.02 -2.79 -20.34
C GLY A 151 14.84 -2.87 -18.83
N LYS A 152 13.66 -2.57 -18.30
CA LYS A 152 13.36 -2.67 -16.86
C LYS A 152 12.84 -4.06 -16.52
N ARG A 153 13.19 -4.57 -15.34
CA ARG A 153 12.66 -5.82 -14.79
C ARG A 153 11.41 -5.53 -13.97
N ILE A 154 10.45 -6.44 -14.00
CA ILE A 154 9.14 -6.27 -13.33
C ILE A 154 8.92 -7.38 -12.34
N GLN A 155 8.66 -7.00 -11.08
CA GLN A 155 8.11 -7.84 -10.03
C GLN A 155 6.66 -7.42 -9.77
N ILE A 156 5.75 -8.39 -9.73
CA ILE A 156 4.35 -8.16 -9.41
C ILE A 156 4.05 -8.74 -8.04
N VAL A 157 3.38 -7.96 -7.22
CA VAL A 157 2.92 -8.34 -5.88
C VAL A 157 1.40 -8.39 -5.89
N GLY A 158 0.86 -9.56 -5.61
CA GLY A 158 -0.58 -9.82 -5.53
C GLY A 158 -0.98 -10.43 -4.19
N VAL A 159 -2.14 -11.08 -4.16
CA VAL A 159 -2.61 -11.91 -3.04
C VAL A 159 -3.11 -13.23 -3.56
N HIS A 160 -3.10 -14.27 -2.72
CA HIS A 160 -3.74 -15.53 -3.06
C HIS A 160 -5.24 -15.32 -3.17
N ARG A 161 -5.82 -15.84 -4.23
CA ARG A 161 -7.25 -15.77 -4.48
C ARG A 161 -7.98 -16.95 -3.88
N ALA A 162 -9.23 -16.74 -3.52
CA ALA A 162 -10.12 -17.82 -3.20
C ALA A 162 -10.36 -18.69 -4.45
N GLU A 163 -10.61 -19.99 -4.26
CA GLU A 163 -10.82 -20.94 -5.37
C GLU A 163 -12.00 -20.57 -6.29
N ASP A 164 -12.98 -19.86 -5.74
CA ASP A 164 -14.18 -19.40 -6.44
C ASP A 164 -14.00 -18.00 -7.08
N ASP A 165 -12.91 -17.29 -6.82
CA ASP A 165 -12.61 -16.00 -7.42
C ASP A 165 -12.11 -16.17 -8.85
N LYS A 166 -12.99 -15.85 -9.81
CA LYS A 166 -12.70 -15.88 -11.25
C LYS A 166 -12.23 -14.54 -11.82
N SER A 167 -11.92 -13.56 -10.98
CA SER A 167 -11.40 -12.28 -11.46
C SER A 167 -10.07 -12.48 -12.19
N ALA A 168 -9.85 -11.74 -13.28
CA ALA A 168 -8.61 -11.85 -14.03
C ALA A 168 -7.44 -11.24 -13.24
N SER A 169 -6.27 -11.87 -13.32
CA SER A 169 -5.04 -11.42 -12.69
C SER A 169 -3.90 -11.25 -13.69
N LEU A 170 -2.94 -10.40 -13.35
CA LEU A 170 -1.66 -10.34 -14.07
C LEU A 170 -0.92 -11.68 -13.99
N PHE A 171 -1.09 -12.47 -12.93
CA PHE A 171 -0.47 -13.78 -12.78
C PHE A 171 -1.01 -14.81 -13.79
N ASP A 172 -2.22 -14.62 -14.30
CA ASP A 172 -2.80 -15.48 -15.35
C ASP A 172 -2.18 -15.21 -16.73
N ARG A 173 -1.35 -14.16 -16.85
CA ARG A 173 -0.75 -13.74 -18.12
C ARG A 173 0.71 -14.15 -18.19
N THR A 174 1.05 -14.95 -19.18
CA THR A 174 2.44 -15.33 -19.43
C THR A 174 3.31 -14.12 -19.79
N ARG A 175 4.52 -14.06 -19.27
CA ARG A 175 5.58 -13.10 -19.63
C ARG A 175 5.28 -11.63 -19.28
N VAL A 176 4.53 -11.35 -18.21
CA VAL A 176 4.36 -9.98 -17.73
C VAL A 176 5.35 -9.62 -16.62
N CYS A 177 5.85 -10.60 -15.86
CA CYS A 177 6.85 -10.40 -14.82
C CYS A 177 8.18 -11.10 -15.18
N ASP A 178 9.26 -10.61 -14.59
CA ASP A 178 10.62 -11.16 -14.75
C ASP A 178 11.04 -11.96 -13.53
N PHE A 179 10.29 -11.85 -12.43
CA PHE A 179 10.49 -12.55 -11.17
C PHE A 179 9.30 -13.47 -10.87
N PRO A 180 9.44 -14.46 -9.99
CA PRO A 180 8.32 -15.21 -9.46
C PRO A 180 7.26 -14.28 -8.85
N PRO A 181 5.98 -14.64 -8.92
CA PRO A 181 4.92 -13.89 -8.23
C PRO A 181 5.18 -13.80 -6.74
N VAL A 182 5.00 -12.60 -6.16
CA VAL A 182 5.04 -12.39 -4.71
C VAL A 182 3.61 -12.26 -4.21
N TYR A 183 3.27 -13.03 -3.19
CA TYR A 183 1.96 -12.97 -2.57
C TYR A 183 2.04 -12.26 -1.22
N LEU A 184 1.43 -11.07 -1.14
CA LEU A 184 1.51 -10.20 0.02
C LEU A 184 0.98 -10.85 1.30
N ASP A 185 -0.01 -11.75 1.17
CA ASP A 185 -0.57 -12.47 2.31
C ASP A 185 0.37 -13.56 2.88
N ASP A 186 1.37 -14.01 2.13
CA ASP A 186 2.42 -14.86 2.69
C ASP A 186 3.35 -14.08 3.64
N HIS A 187 3.47 -12.78 3.43
CA HIS A 187 4.24 -11.85 4.27
C HIS A 187 3.39 -11.09 5.29
N ALA A 188 2.11 -11.48 5.49
CA ALA A 188 1.18 -10.74 6.36
C ALA A 188 1.71 -10.52 7.77
N ALA A 189 2.39 -11.51 8.36
CA ALA A 189 2.98 -11.38 9.70
C ALA A 189 4.11 -10.34 9.75
N ASP A 190 4.90 -10.24 8.69
CA ASP A 190 6.09 -9.37 8.62
C ASP A 190 5.71 -7.91 8.35
N ILE A 191 4.66 -7.69 7.54
CA ILE A 191 4.14 -6.35 7.22
C ILE A 191 3.12 -5.83 8.23
N ARG A 192 2.80 -6.62 9.24
CA ARG A 192 1.88 -6.20 10.29
C ARG A 192 2.49 -5.07 11.12
N LEU A 193 1.72 -4.00 11.32
CA LEU A 193 2.08 -2.95 12.25
C LEU A 193 1.89 -3.44 13.69
N VAL A 194 3.00 -3.77 14.35
CA VAL A 194 3.01 -4.12 15.78
C VAL A 194 3.14 -2.84 16.58
N ARG A 195 2.07 -2.48 17.29
CA ARG A 195 2.09 -1.34 18.20
C ARG A 195 2.49 -1.83 19.59
N GLU A 196 3.59 -1.31 20.12
CA GLU A 196 4.00 -1.60 21.49
C GLU A 196 2.97 -1.06 22.49
N LEU A 197 2.54 -1.93 23.40
CA LEU A 197 1.77 -1.51 24.56
C LEU A 197 2.69 -0.76 25.53
N ARG A 198 2.24 0.41 25.96
CA ARG A 198 2.94 1.25 26.94
C ARG A 198 1.98 1.61 28.04
N VAL A 199 2.43 1.53 29.27
CA VAL A 199 1.67 2.05 30.42
C VAL A 199 1.70 3.58 30.36
N ARG A 200 0.54 4.20 30.32
CA ARG A 200 0.38 5.66 30.27
C ARG A 200 -0.54 6.12 31.40
N THR A 201 -0.19 7.24 31.98
CA THR A 201 -0.98 7.89 33.03
C THR A 201 -2.00 8.83 32.41
N CYS A 202 -3.25 8.67 32.75
CA CYS A 202 -4.35 9.53 32.28
C CYS A 202 -4.19 10.96 32.82
N LYS A 203 -4.17 11.95 31.92
CA LYS A 203 -4.06 13.36 32.32
C LYS A 203 -5.21 13.85 33.16
N GLN A 204 -6.40 13.24 33.07
CA GLN A 204 -7.59 13.71 33.78
C GLN A 204 -7.77 13.07 35.15
N CYS A 205 -7.57 11.76 35.25
CA CYS A 205 -7.86 11.06 36.53
C CYS A 205 -6.63 10.40 37.18
N GLY A 206 -5.45 10.46 36.53
CA GLY A 206 -4.21 9.91 37.05
C GLY A 206 -4.12 8.37 37.05
N CYS A 207 -5.13 7.65 36.50
CA CYS A 207 -5.02 6.20 36.43
C CYS A 207 -4.01 5.78 35.35
N GLU A 208 -3.38 4.65 35.55
CA GLU A 208 -2.51 4.01 34.57
C GLU A 208 -3.30 2.99 33.75
N GLU A 209 -3.08 2.98 32.44
CA GLU A 209 -3.70 2.03 31.52
C GLU A 209 -2.68 1.65 30.44
N GLU A 210 -2.64 0.37 30.08
CA GLU A 210 -1.87 -0.09 28.94
C GLU A 210 -2.54 0.36 27.64
N THR A 211 -1.78 1.01 26.76
CA THR A 211 -2.30 1.55 25.52
C THR A 211 -1.24 1.58 24.44
N THR A 212 -1.68 1.48 23.19
CA THR A 212 -0.83 1.72 22.01
C THR A 212 -0.73 3.20 21.64
N TRP A 213 -1.38 4.10 22.41
CA TRP A 213 -1.35 5.53 22.13
C TRP A 213 0.03 6.14 22.39
N ALA A 214 0.64 6.70 21.34
CA ALA A 214 1.96 7.31 21.37
C ALA A 214 1.95 8.85 21.47
N GLY A 215 0.77 9.49 21.39
CA GLY A 215 0.63 10.95 21.44
C GLY A 215 1.00 11.53 22.81
N PRO A 216 1.23 12.87 22.90
CA PRO A 216 1.68 13.53 24.13
C PRO A 216 0.65 13.41 25.27
N ASP A 217 -0.64 13.49 24.93
CA ASP A 217 -1.72 13.50 25.90
C ASP A 217 -2.51 12.20 25.86
N PHE A 218 -2.56 11.51 26.99
CA PHE A 218 -3.32 10.28 27.15
C PHE A 218 -4.52 10.48 28.08
N PHE A 219 -5.68 10.00 27.65
CA PHE A 219 -6.91 9.92 28.45
C PHE A 219 -7.38 8.46 28.44
N CYS A 220 -7.62 7.88 29.60
CA CYS A 220 -8.07 6.49 29.74
C CYS A 220 -9.45 6.25 29.10
N SER A 221 -9.82 4.99 28.93
CA SER A 221 -11.09 4.57 28.34
C SER A 221 -12.30 5.22 29.01
N ASN A 222 -12.31 5.32 30.35
CA ASN A 222 -13.36 5.92 31.13
C ASN A 222 -13.47 7.45 30.93
N CYS A 223 -12.35 8.15 30.84
CA CYS A 223 -12.35 9.60 30.63
C CYS A 223 -12.69 9.97 29.21
N ARG A 224 -12.25 9.20 28.20
CA ARG A 224 -12.63 9.39 26.79
C ARG A 224 -14.13 9.25 26.55
N GLY A 225 -14.81 8.33 27.24
CA GLY A 225 -16.25 8.14 27.16
C GLY A 225 -17.06 9.38 27.59
N ARG A 226 -16.52 10.19 28.51
CA ARG A 226 -17.19 11.39 28.99
C ARG A 226 -17.14 12.59 28.03
N PHE A 227 -16.26 12.58 27.03
CA PHE A 227 -16.16 13.62 26.00
C PHE A 227 -17.01 13.34 24.76
N ARG A 228 -17.72 12.21 24.72
CA ARG A 228 -18.58 11.81 23.60
C ARG A 228 -20.08 11.95 23.86
N SER A 229 -20.45 12.44 25.05
CA SER A 229 -21.85 12.73 25.45
C SER A 229 -22.18 14.21 25.32
#